data_7cc312f6c6aecbd3a508c67dc3135efa
#
_entry.id   7cc312f6c6aecbd3a508c67dc3135efa
#
_cell.length_a   1.000
_cell.length_b   1.000
_cell.length_c   1.000
_cell.angle_alpha   90.00
_cell.angle_beta   90.00
_cell.angle_gamma   90.00
#
_symmetry.space_group_name_H-M   'P 1'
#
loop_
_entity.id
_entity.type
_entity.pdbx_description
1 polymer ?
#
loop_
_entity_poly.entity_id
_entity_poly.type
_entity_poly.pdbx_seq_one_letter_code
_entity_poly.pdbx_strand_id
1 'polypeptide(L)'
;MGDGLLVQAETFSRATVNSNGAILLGRRFEIDSFAGRPIRVISHFHSDHTLQLSKSKRTANHIVATYPTLEALRVLGQSLPEEKLLPIEYGRSIAFEEEVLTLIKSTHVIGSAQVLVELPDGIRVGYTGDFKFPGTNIMRDLDVLIIDATYGDEFMVRPFKREIDLLFSDLVADLLSKGKPVIVKGYHGKLQEAMSILRSYGISAPFVMPEKVFRLTEVARKHGLKINDHFSEKSDEGREIIESGWFIYMSHANARNNVIPSTSEISLTGWFFASPIKKIYENGKNEKWIVALSDHADFEDTINYVEEAEPKTLIVDGYRTSREVAENFAKNVEKRLGIEAKVMPNQ
;
A
#
# COMPACT_ATOMS: atom_id res chain seq x y z
N MET A 1 -25.30 15.48 29.58
CA MET A 1 -25.44 14.78 28.27
C MET A 1 -25.27 15.70 27.05
N GLY A 2 -25.39 17.04 27.15
CA GLY A 2 -25.21 17.96 26.00
C GLY A 2 -23.77 18.23 25.60
N ASP A 3 -22.86 18.33 26.59
CA ASP A 3 -21.46 18.71 26.33
C ASP A 3 -20.66 17.62 25.61
N GLY A 4 -20.93 16.35 25.87
CA GLY A 4 -20.26 15.24 25.18
C GLY A 4 -20.60 15.14 23.69
N LEU A 5 -21.84 15.43 23.31
CA LEU A 5 -22.29 15.42 21.90
C LEU A 5 -21.70 16.60 21.09
N LEU A 6 -21.53 17.77 21.72
CA LEU A 6 -20.91 18.93 21.08
C LEU A 6 -19.41 18.72 20.87
N VAL A 7 -18.69 18.20 21.86
CA VAL A 7 -17.26 17.88 21.76
C VAL A 7 -17.02 16.80 20.69
N GLN A 8 -17.85 15.78 20.62
CA GLN A 8 -17.76 14.74 19.57
C GLN A 8 -18.02 15.32 18.17
N ALA A 9 -19.02 16.17 17.98
CA ALA A 9 -19.30 16.81 16.68
C ALA A 9 -18.13 17.70 16.22
N GLU A 10 -17.47 18.40 17.14
CA GLU A 10 -16.27 19.18 16.86
C GLU A 10 -15.07 18.30 16.50
N THR A 11 -14.88 17.18 17.16
CA THR A 11 -13.76 16.25 16.89
C THR A 11 -13.85 15.65 15.48
N PHE A 12 -15.05 15.23 15.05
CA PHE A 12 -15.28 14.75 13.67
C PHE A 12 -15.15 15.84 12.60
N SER A 13 -15.27 17.11 12.96
CA SER A 13 -14.99 18.20 12.02
C SER A 13 -13.52 18.36 11.71
N ARG A 14 -12.63 17.77 12.51
CA ARG A 14 -11.16 17.85 12.38
C ARG A 14 -10.56 16.74 11.52
N ALA A 15 -11.29 15.64 11.31
CA ALA A 15 -10.88 14.52 10.47
C ALA A 15 -12.09 13.94 9.75
N THR A 16 -12.02 13.74 8.41
CA THR A 16 -13.13 13.20 7.63
C THR A 16 -12.66 12.58 6.32
N VAL A 17 -13.50 11.74 5.72
CA VAL A 17 -13.34 11.20 4.37
C VAL A 17 -14.44 11.78 3.48
N ASN A 18 -14.06 12.41 2.39
CA ASN A 18 -14.98 12.97 1.42
C ASN A 18 -15.46 11.93 0.41
N SER A 19 -16.61 12.21 -0.24
CA SER A 19 -17.20 11.36 -1.28
C SER A 19 -16.32 11.14 -2.52
N ASN A 20 -15.24 11.91 -2.69
CA ASN A 20 -14.25 11.74 -3.76
C ASN A 20 -12.94 11.09 -3.27
N GLY A 21 -12.93 10.51 -2.08
CA GLY A 21 -11.80 9.82 -1.48
C GLY A 21 -10.73 10.73 -0.88
N ALA A 22 -10.99 12.03 -0.74
CA ALA A 22 -10.07 12.92 -0.03
C ALA A 22 -10.17 12.71 1.47
N ILE A 23 -9.06 12.37 2.10
CA ILE A 23 -8.91 12.36 3.55
C ILE A 23 -8.55 13.77 3.97
N LEU A 24 -9.29 14.33 4.91
CA LEU A 24 -9.05 15.69 5.43
C LEU A 24 -8.64 15.60 6.88
N LEU A 25 -7.45 16.13 7.19
CA LEU A 25 -6.94 16.24 8.55
C LEU A 25 -6.69 17.73 8.88
N GLY A 26 -7.16 18.18 10.03
CA GLY A 26 -7.11 19.60 10.39
C GLY A 26 -7.84 20.49 9.39
N ARG A 27 -7.34 21.68 9.18
CA ARG A 27 -7.89 22.66 8.22
C ARG A 27 -7.09 22.74 6.92
N ARG A 28 -5.81 22.31 6.94
CA ARG A 28 -4.85 22.55 5.86
C ARG A 28 -4.56 21.38 4.98
N PHE A 29 -4.78 20.15 5.45
CA PHE A 29 -4.31 18.94 4.75
C PHE A 29 -5.42 18.23 4.01
N GLU A 30 -5.20 17.97 2.72
CA GLU A 30 -5.91 16.99 1.91
C GLU A 30 -4.96 15.84 1.58
N ILE A 31 -5.37 14.61 1.81
CA ILE A 31 -4.55 13.43 1.59
C ILE A 31 -5.19 12.57 0.50
N ASP A 32 -4.37 12.07 -0.43
CA ASP A 32 -4.66 11.07 -1.45
C ASP A 32 -5.71 11.45 -2.51
N SER A 33 -6.58 12.43 -2.28
CA SER A 33 -7.47 13.02 -3.27
C SER A 33 -7.62 14.54 -3.06
N PHE A 34 -8.25 15.22 -4.00
CA PHE A 34 -8.37 16.68 -4.03
C PHE A 34 -9.60 17.18 -3.26
N ALA A 35 -9.41 18.19 -2.42
CA ALA A 35 -10.48 18.92 -1.73
C ALA A 35 -10.29 20.45 -1.72
N GLY A 36 -9.24 20.95 -2.38
CA GLY A 36 -8.94 22.38 -2.48
C GLY A 36 -8.19 22.95 -1.28
N ARG A 37 -7.55 22.11 -0.48
CA ARG A 37 -6.73 22.55 0.65
C ARG A 37 -5.32 22.96 0.23
N PRO A 38 -4.65 23.83 1.00
CA PRO A 38 -3.34 24.35 0.61
C PRO A 38 -2.22 23.31 0.59
N ILE A 39 -2.33 22.23 1.37
CA ILE A 39 -1.32 21.19 1.47
C ILE A 39 -1.89 19.86 1.00
N ARG A 40 -1.37 19.34 -0.12
CA ARG A 40 -1.64 17.99 -0.61
C ARG A 40 -0.62 17.03 -0.03
N VAL A 41 -1.05 16.04 0.72
CA VAL A 41 -0.21 14.92 1.16
C VAL A 41 -0.51 13.69 0.28
N ILE A 42 0.51 12.93 -0.08
CA ILE A 42 0.38 11.66 -0.80
C ILE A 42 0.96 10.58 0.11
N SER A 43 0.11 9.67 0.58
CA SER A 43 0.52 8.58 1.49
C SER A 43 1.46 7.61 0.79
N HIS A 44 1.15 7.23 -0.46
CA HIS A 44 1.97 6.39 -1.32
C HIS A 44 1.58 6.54 -2.81
N PHE A 45 2.28 5.84 -3.71
CA PHE A 45 2.21 6.11 -5.16
C PHE A 45 1.13 5.33 -5.93
N HIS A 46 0.25 4.54 -5.29
CA HIS A 46 -0.84 3.85 -5.98
C HIS A 46 -1.87 4.82 -6.56
N SER A 47 -2.56 4.41 -7.62
CA SER A 47 -3.42 5.31 -8.40
C SER A 47 -4.63 5.83 -7.65
N ASP A 48 -5.18 5.05 -6.75
CA ASP A 48 -6.31 5.39 -5.87
C ASP A 48 -5.92 6.31 -4.70
N HIS A 49 -4.61 6.52 -4.49
CA HIS A 49 -4.04 7.50 -3.55
C HIS A 49 -3.47 8.75 -4.23
N THR A 50 -3.59 8.82 -5.55
CA THR A 50 -3.18 9.98 -6.35
C THR A 50 -4.34 10.59 -7.13
N LEU A 51 -5.57 10.39 -6.63
CA LEU A 51 -6.78 10.87 -7.28
C LEU A 51 -6.76 12.38 -7.44
N GLN A 52 -7.19 12.83 -8.61
CA GLN A 52 -7.28 14.25 -8.97
C GLN A 52 -5.99 15.08 -8.70
N LEU A 53 -4.82 14.44 -8.68
CA LEU A 53 -3.52 15.09 -8.44
C LEU A 53 -3.27 16.27 -9.39
N SER A 54 -3.79 16.21 -10.62
CA SER A 54 -3.73 17.31 -11.58
C SER A 54 -4.39 18.60 -11.08
N LYS A 55 -5.41 18.53 -10.21
CA LYS A 55 -6.02 19.69 -9.58
C LYS A 55 -5.12 20.24 -8.47
N SER A 56 -4.63 19.38 -7.57
CA SER A 56 -3.72 19.79 -6.50
C SER A 56 -2.43 20.42 -7.04
N LYS A 57 -1.88 19.92 -8.15
CA LYS A 57 -0.71 20.53 -8.83
C LYS A 57 -0.92 22.01 -9.19
N ARG A 58 -2.15 22.40 -9.52
CA ARG A 58 -2.47 23.80 -9.85
C ARG A 58 -2.72 24.66 -8.62
N THR A 59 -3.43 24.14 -7.64
CA THR A 59 -4.01 24.94 -6.54
C THR A 59 -3.31 24.80 -5.20
N ALA A 60 -2.72 23.64 -4.89
CA ALA A 60 -2.00 23.45 -3.64
C ALA A 60 -0.72 24.31 -3.60
N ASN A 61 -0.38 24.79 -2.41
CA ASN A 61 0.88 25.48 -2.16
C ASN A 61 2.04 24.46 -2.10
N HIS A 62 1.79 23.31 -1.45
CA HIS A 62 2.77 22.24 -1.34
C HIS A 62 2.16 20.87 -1.65
N ILE A 63 2.98 20.00 -2.25
CA ILE A 63 2.73 18.57 -2.43
C ILE A 63 3.75 17.85 -1.58
N VAL A 64 3.26 17.19 -0.54
CA VAL A 64 4.07 16.52 0.48
C VAL A 64 3.99 15.02 0.30
N ALA A 65 5.13 14.36 0.30
CA ALA A 65 5.25 12.90 0.38
C ALA A 65 6.67 12.53 0.84
N THR A 66 6.95 11.25 0.98
CA THR A 66 8.32 10.78 1.15
C THR A 66 9.12 10.87 -0.16
N TYR A 67 10.45 10.92 -0.09
CA TYR A 67 11.32 10.90 -1.29
C TYR A 67 11.03 9.71 -2.20
N PRO A 68 10.94 8.45 -1.71
CA PRO A 68 10.67 7.31 -2.58
C PRO A 68 9.31 7.41 -3.28
N THR A 69 8.28 7.92 -2.60
CA THR A 69 6.95 8.12 -3.19
C THR A 69 7.00 9.12 -4.36
N LEU A 70 7.70 10.26 -4.20
CA LEU A 70 7.84 11.24 -5.28
C LEU A 70 8.64 10.69 -6.47
N GLU A 71 9.72 9.96 -6.23
CA GLU A 71 10.51 9.31 -7.29
C GLU A 71 9.70 8.25 -8.04
N ALA A 72 8.95 7.41 -7.31
CA ALA A 72 8.06 6.41 -7.91
C ALA A 72 6.97 7.07 -8.79
N LEU A 73 6.36 8.16 -8.34
CA LEU A 73 5.38 8.90 -9.11
C LEU A 73 5.95 9.44 -10.42
N ARG A 74 7.19 9.93 -10.43
CA ARG A 74 7.88 10.36 -11.66
C ARG A 74 8.08 9.18 -12.63
N VAL A 75 8.49 8.02 -12.13
CA VAL A 75 8.63 6.80 -12.94
C VAL A 75 7.29 6.37 -13.52
N LEU A 76 6.20 6.54 -12.75
CA LEU A 76 4.83 6.25 -13.19
C LEU A 76 4.27 7.30 -14.17
N GLY A 77 5.04 8.33 -14.52
CA GLY A 77 4.68 9.33 -15.51
C GLY A 77 3.95 10.54 -14.96
N GLN A 78 3.96 10.73 -13.64
CA GLN A 78 3.44 11.96 -13.04
C GLN A 78 4.42 13.10 -13.22
N SER A 79 4.03 14.12 -13.98
CA SER A 79 4.74 15.40 -14.03
C SER A 79 4.41 16.19 -12.75
N LEU A 80 5.38 16.36 -11.87
CA LEU A 80 5.22 17.07 -10.60
C LEU A 80 5.91 18.45 -10.68
N PRO A 81 5.27 19.54 -10.19
CA PRO A 81 5.87 20.87 -10.16
C PRO A 81 6.93 20.94 -9.05
N GLU A 82 8.21 21.00 -9.43
CA GLU A 82 9.35 20.90 -8.48
C GLU A 82 9.30 21.97 -7.39
N GLU A 83 8.84 23.18 -7.73
CA GLU A 83 8.72 24.32 -6.80
C GLU A 83 7.69 24.11 -5.69
N LYS A 84 6.79 23.14 -5.84
CA LYS A 84 5.76 22.80 -4.84
C LYS A 84 6.08 21.55 -4.05
N LEU A 85 7.09 20.78 -4.48
CA LEU A 85 7.42 19.51 -3.82
C LEU A 85 8.09 19.76 -2.47
N LEU A 86 7.56 19.12 -1.47
CA LEU A 86 8.12 19.10 -0.13
C LEU A 86 8.30 17.64 0.35
N PRO A 87 9.42 17.01 0.02
CA PRO A 87 9.72 15.68 0.54
C PRO A 87 10.01 15.73 2.03
N ILE A 88 9.39 14.82 2.78
CA ILE A 88 9.56 14.72 4.24
C ILE A 88 10.08 13.32 4.59
N GLU A 89 11.08 13.26 5.46
CA GLU A 89 11.57 12.01 6.05
C GLU A 89 10.61 11.52 7.14
N TYR A 90 10.57 10.21 7.34
CA TYR A 90 9.77 9.62 8.41
C TYR A 90 10.18 10.15 9.79
N GLY A 91 9.20 10.46 10.61
CA GLY A 91 9.36 10.98 11.97
C GLY A 91 9.76 12.45 12.04
N ARG A 92 10.00 13.11 10.91
CA ARG A 92 10.25 14.55 10.88
C ARG A 92 8.93 15.32 10.90
N SER A 93 8.75 16.17 11.91
CA SER A 93 7.59 17.07 12.03
C SER A 93 7.86 18.40 11.33
N ILE A 94 6.88 18.91 10.61
CA ILE A 94 6.92 20.21 9.93
C ILE A 94 5.65 21.00 10.26
N ALA A 95 5.85 22.23 10.73
CA ALA A 95 4.75 23.15 10.99
C ALA A 95 4.26 23.85 9.71
N PHE A 96 2.97 23.84 9.52
CA PHE A 96 2.25 24.60 8.54
C PHE A 96 1.32 25.57 9.27
N GLU A 97 1.80 26.76 9.53
CA GLU A 97 1.23 27.72 10.47
C GLU A 97 1.11 27.09 11.88
N GLU A 98 -0.10 26.88 12.36
CA GLU A 98 -0.35 26.33 13.70
C GLU A 98 -0.56 24.80 13.73
N GLU A 99 -0.64 24.14 12.57
CA GLU A 99 -0.82 22.68 12.46
C GLU A 99 0.52 22.00 12.13
N VAL A 100 0.81 20.88 12.77
CA VAL A 100 2.08 20.15 12.61
C VAL A 100 1.83 18.81 11.92
N LEU A 101 2.50 18.58 10.79
CA LEU A 101 2.44 17.35 10.02
C LEU A 101 3.66 16.47 10.30
N THR A 102 3.42 15.19 10.52
CA THR A 102 4.47 14.15 10.60
C THR A 102 4.10 12.97 9.70
N LEU A 103 5.03 12.51 8.86
CA LEU A 103 4.91 11.26 8.13
C LEU A 103 5.53 10.12 8.95
N ILE A 104 4.74 9.08 9.22
CA ILE A 104 5.18 7.91 10.00
C ILE A 104 5.28 6.71 9.05
N LYS A 105 6.32 5.89 9.23
CA LYS A 105 6.55 4.74 8.33
C LYS A 105 5.37 3.77 8.36
N SER A 106 4.87 3.44 7.17
CA SER A 106 3.94 2.35 6.90
C SER A 106 4.64 1.24 6.12
N THR A 107 4.27 0.01 6.37
CA THR A 107 4.68 -1.15 5.59
C THR A 107 3.57 -1.47 4.58
N HIS A 108 3.81 -1.16 3.32
CA HIS A 108 2.94 -1.44 2.19
C HIS A 108 3.78 -1.45 0.90
N VAL A 109 4.08 -0.28 0.33
CA VAL A 109 5.03 -0.14 -0.78
C VAL A 109 6.16 0.79 -0.38
N ILE A 110 7.23 0.85 -1.18
CA ILE A 110 8.35 1.75 -0.90
C ILE A 110 7.86 3.21 -0.79
N GLY A 111 8.21 3.85 0.30
CA GLY A 111 7.84 5.24 0.55
C GLY A 111 6.47 5.42 1.21
N SER A 112 5.70 4.37 1.47
CA SER A 112 4.39 4.46 2.13
C SER A 112 4.50 5.10 3.50
N ALA A 113 3.57 6.00 3.80
CA ALA A 113 3.52 6.75 5.04
C ALA A 113 2.10 6.83 5.59
N GLN A 114 2.00 6.68 6.88
CA GLN A 114 0.88 7.16 7.67
C GLN A 114 1.02 8.67 7.86
N VAL A 115 -0.09 9.37 8.04
CA VAL A 115 -0.13 10.82 8.19
C VAL A 115 -0.65 11.17 9.57
N LEU A 116 0.15 11.84 10.37
CA LEU A 116 -0.23 12.37 11.67
C LEU A 116 -0.27 13.90 11.60
N VAL A 117 -1.35 14.50 12.09
CA VAL A 117 -1.50 15.96 12.23
C VAL A 117 -1.82 16.29 13.68
N GLU A 118 -1.03 17.21 14.25
CA GLU A 118 -1.28 17.79 15.56
C GLU A 118 -1.84 19.21 15.40
N LEU A 119 -2.99 19.47 16.00
CA LEU A 119 -3.74 20.72 15.89
C LEU A 119 -3.37 21.68 17.02
N PRO A 120 -3.62 23.00 16.89
CA PRO A 120 -3.25 24.01 17.90
C PRO A 120 -3.85 23.78 19.28
N ASP A 121 -5.00 23.14 19.34
CA ASP A 121 -5.72 22.80 20.58
C ASP A 121 -5.25 21.47 21.20
N GLY A 122 -4.17 20.89 20.67
CA GLY A 122 -3.58 19.64 21.15
C GLY A 122 -4.27 18.38 20.64
N ILE A 123 -5.32 18.51 19.81
CA ILE A 123 -5.98 17.36 19.17
C ILE A 123 -5.05 16.72 18.15
N ARG A 124 -4.95 15.37 18.20
CA ARG A 124 -4.11 14.58 17.31
C ARG A 124 -5.00 13.71 16.41
N VAL A 125 -4.84 13.87 15.10
CA VAL A 125 -5.61 13.15 14.09
C VAL A 125 -4.66 12.39 13.17
N GLY A 126 -4.97 11.12 12.89
CA GLY A 126 -4.14 10.24 12.09
C GLY A 126 -4.88 9.60 10.92
N TYR A 127 -4.12 9.25 9.88
CA TYR A 127 -4.57 8.41 8.76
C TYR A 127 -3.51 7.35 8.47
N THR A 128 -3.91 6.10 8.42
CA THR A 128 -2.96 4.99 8.20
C THR A 128 -2.41 4.95 6.78
N GLY A 129 -3.15 5.46 5.78
CA GLY A 129 -2.95 4.98 4.42
C GLY A 129 -3.13 3.48 4.35
N ASP A 130 -2.74 2.88 3.23
CA ASP A 130 -2.67 1.43 3.13
C ASP A 130 -1.52 0.89 3.97
N PHE A 131 -1.73 -0.21 4.65
CA PHE A 131 -0.72 -0.76 5.54
C PHE A 131 -0.82 -2.28 5.73
N LYS A 132 0.30 -2.88 6.05
CA LYS A 132 0.45 -4.26 6.51
C LYS A 132 0.80 -4.27 8.00
N PHE A 133 0.20 -5.17 8.75
CA PHE A 133 0.50 -5.34 10.16
C PHE A 133 0.68 -6.83 10.51
N PRO A 134 1.64 -7.19 11.38
CA PRO A 134 2.66 -6.32 11.97
C PRO A 134 3.67 -5.78 10.95
N GLY A 135 4.42 -4.75 11.34
CA GLY A 135 5.48 -4.13 10.53
C GLY A 135 5.31 -2.63 10.31
N THR A 136 4.07 -2.13 10.36
CA THR A 136 3.76 -0.70 10.37
C THR A 136 3.91 -0.13 11.78
N ASN A 137 4.54 1.04 11.90
CA ASN A 137 4.68 1.74 13.18
C ASN A 137 3.29 2.20 13.68
N ILE A 138 3.02 2.01 14.96
CA ILE A 138 1.72 2.35 15.54
C ILE A 138 1.70 3.84 15.90
N MET A 139 0.66 4.54 15.46
CA MET A 139 0.34 5.88 15.94
C MET A 139 -0.44 5.78 17.25
N ARG A 140 0.01 6.48 18.27
CA ARG A 140 -0.61 6.48 19.62
C ARG A 140 -1.11 7.87 20.00
N ASP A 141 -1.90 7.91 21.06
CA ASP A 141 -2.47 9.15 21.61
C ASP A 141 -3.30 9.94 20.58
N LEU A 142 -4.11 9.23 19.78
CA LEU A 142 -4.94 9.84 18.75
C LEU A 142 -6.34 10.14 19.29
N ASP A 143 -6.82 11.35 19.02
CA ASP A 143 -8.22 11.69 19.23
C ASP A 143 -9.09 11.06 18.11
N VAL A 144 -8.60 11.07 16.87
CA VAL A 144 -9.26 10.41 15.73
C VAL A 144 -8.23 9.66 14.90
N LEU A 145 -8.54 8.42 14.58
CA LEU A 145 -7.82 7.62 13.59
C LEU A 145 -8.74 7.35 12.38
N ILE A 146 -8.28 7.70 11.17
CA ILE A 146 -8.86 7.22 9.92
C ILE A 146 -8.06 6.00 9.47
N ILE A 147 -8.75 4.88 9.18
CA ILE A 147 -8.08 3.61 8.92
C ILE A 147 -8.50 3.00 7.57
N ASP A 148 -7.51 2.42 6.87
CA ASP A 148 -7.76 1.48 5.77
C ASP A 148 -8.37 0.18 6.33
N ALA A 149 -9.47 -0.24 5.74
CA ALA A 149 -10.14 -1.50 6.04
C ALA A 149 -10.42 -2.29 4.74
N THR A 150 -9.45 -2.36 3.85
CA THR A 150 -9.55 -3.12 2.58
C THR A 150 -10.05 -4.54 2.83
N TYR A 151 -9.60 -5.19 3.90
CA TYR A 151 -10.05 -6.51 4.34
C TYR A 151 -10.77 -6.42 5.69
N GLY A 152 -11.80 -5.56 5.76
CA GLY A 152 -12.55 -5.26 6.99
C GLY A 152 -13.66 -6.24 7.36
N ASP A 153 -13.81 -7.37 6.67
CA ASP A 153 -14.78 -8.41 7.01
C ASP A 153 -14.11 -9.54 7.81
N GLU A 154 -14.80 -10.06 8.84
CA GLU A 154 -14.28 -11.10 9.73
C GLU A 154 -13.89 -12.41 9.01
N PHE A 155 -14.41 -12.64 7.78
CA PHE A 155 -14.01 -13.77 6.94
C PHE A 155 -12.74 -13.48 6.11
N MET A 156 -12.27 -12.25 6.07
CA MET A 156 -11.08 -11.83 5.33
C MET A 156 -9.80 -11.99 6.16
N VAL A 157 -9.58 -13.20 6.69
CA VAL A 157 -8.40 -13.58 7.47
C VAL A 157 -7.56 -14.60 6.70
N ARG A 158 -6.26 -14.45 6.75
CA ARG A 158 -5.28 -15.37 6.14
C ARG A 158 -4.51 -16.13 7.24
N PRO A 159 -5.01 -17.29 7.71
CA PRO A 159 -4.38 -18.02 8.80
C PRO A 159 -2.96 -18.52 8.44
N PHE A 160 -2.64 -18.59 7.15
CA PHE A 160 -1.36 -19.05 6.58
C PHE A 160 -0.37 -17.89 6.28
N LYS A 161 -0.63 -16.67 6.74
CA LYS A 161 0.21 -15.49 6.40
C LYS A 161 1.66 -15.59 6.89
N ARG A 162 1.94 -16.41 7.90
CA ARG A 162 3.30 -16.64 8.41
C ARG A 162 4.13 -17.55 7.51
N GLU A 163 3.47 -18.47 6.81
CA GLU A 163 4.10 -19.48 5.96
C GLU A 163 4.15 -19.06 4.49
N ILE A 164 3.44 -17.99 4.11
CA ILE A 164 3.24 -17.64 2.70
C ILE A 164 4.54 -17.34 1.96
N ASP A 165 5.51 -16.73 2.62
CA ASP A 165 6.81 -16.41 2.03
C ASP A 165 7.61 -17.67 1.67
N LEU A 166 7.63 -18.65 2.58
CA LEU A 166 8.24 -19.95 2.36
C LEU A 166 7.53 -20.71 1.24
N LEU A 167 6.20 -20.82 1.33
CA LEU A 167 5.39 -21.54 0.34
C LEU A 167 5.50 -20.95 -1.06
N PHE A 168 5.53 -19.62 -1.17
CA PHE A 168 5.75 -18.93 -2.44
C PHE A 168 7.14 -19.24 -3.00
N SER A 169 8.15 -19.22 -2.16
CA SER A 169 9.53 -19.51 -2.58
C SER A 169 9.71 -20.96 -3.00
N ASP A 170 9.13 -21.91 -2.28
CA ASP A 170 9.13 -23.33 -2.63
C ASP A 170 8.42 -23.59 -3.97
N LEU A 171 7.28 -22.92 -4.21
CA LEU A 171 6.58 -23.00 -5.49
C LEU A 171 7.49 -22.50 -6.63
N VAL A 172 8.13 -21.37 -6.46
CA VAL A 172 9.03 -20.80 -7.50
C VAL A 172 10.21 -21.73 -7.75
N ALA A 173 10.81 -22.33 -6.70
CA ALA A 173 11.90 -23.30 -6.82
C ALA A 173 11.45 -24.55 -7.60
N ASP A 174 10.28 -25.12 -7.26
CA ASP A 174 9.72 -26.28 -7.99
C ASP A 174 9.49 -25.96 -9.47
N LEU A 175 8.91 -24.80 -9.77
CA LEU A 175 8.65 -24.39 -11.16
C LEU A 175 9.94 -24.17 -11.96
N LEU A 176 10.95 -23.53 -11.36
CA LEU A 176 12.26 -23.33 -11.99
C LEU A 176 13.00 -24.67 -12.22
N SER A 177 12.83 -25.65 -11.32
CA SER A 177 13.45 -26.98 -11.46
C SER A 177 12.99 -27.74 -12.71
N LYS A 178 11.85 -27.34 -13.29
CA LYS A 178 11.32 -27.88 -14.56
C LYS A 178 12.04 -27.32 -15.80
N GLY A 179 13.09 -26.49 -15.58
CA GLY A 179 13.91 -25.90 -16.67
C GLY A 179 13.18 -24.87 -17.51
N LYS A 180 12.20 -24.16 -16.92
CA LYS A 180 11.41 -23.12 -17.61
C LYS A 180 11.41 -21.82 -16.83
N PRO A 181 11.28 -20.66 -17.52
CA PRO A 181 11.12 -19.40 -16.83
C PRO A 181 9.78 -19.35 -16.06
N VAL A 182 9.77 -18.60 -14.98
CA VAL A 182 8.59 -18.37 -14.14
C VAL A 182 8.17 -16.92 -14.26
N ILE A 183 6.90 -16.65 -14.57
CA ILE A 183 6.33 -15.32 -14.57
C ILE A 183 5.66 -15.06 -13.25
N VAL A 184 6.05 -13.99 -12.57
CA VAL A 184 5.42 -13.51 -11.35
C VAL A 184 4.68 -12.21 -11.67
N LYS A 185 3.37 -12.21 -11.47
CA LYS A 185 2.48 -11.07 -11.70
C LYS A 185 2.01 -10.47 -10.38
N GLY A 186 2.12 -9.15 -10.27
CA GLY A 186 1.68 -8.40 -9.10
C GLY A 186 1.55 -6.90 -9.38
N TYR A 187 1.00 -6.16 -8.46
CA TYR A 187 1.01 -4.71 -8.53
C TYR A 187 2.41 -4.15 -8.20
N HIS A 188 2.65 -2.90 -8.57
CA HIS A 188 3.87 -2.20 -8.20
C HIS A 188 3.99 -2.10 -6.67
N GLY A 189 5.17 -2.33 -6.14
CA GLY A 189 5.42 -2.51 -4.70
C GLY A 189 5.40 -3.98 -4.30
N LYS A 190 4.33 -4.72 -4.57
CA LYS A 190 4.23 -6.17 -4.33
C LYS A 190 5.27 -6.97 -5.12
N LEU A 191 5.59 -6.56 -6.35
CA LEU A 191 6.67 -7.18 -7.13
C LEU A 191 8.03 -7.00 -6.46
N GLN A 192 8.32 -5.84 -5.87
CA GLN A 192 9.55 -5.58 -5.14
C GLN A 192 9.62 -6.38 -3.84
N GLU A 193 8.52 -6.51 -3.12
CA GLU A 193 8.39 -7.40 -1.95
C GLU A 193 8.65 -8.86 -2.35
N ALA A 194 8.01 -9.34 -3.42
CA ALA A 194 8.20 -10.70 -3.93
C ALA A 194 9.66 -11.00 -4.29
N MET A 195 10.36 -10.06 -4.94
CA MET A 195 11.80 -10.21 -5.21
C MET A 195 12.61 -10.34 -3.91
N SER A 196 12.30 -9.53 -2.89
CA SER A 196 12.96 -9.59 -1.58
C SER A 196 12.73 -10.93 -0.90
N ILE A 197 11.49 -11.43 -0.91
CA ILE A 197 11.13 -12.73 -0.36
C ILE A 197 11.94 -13.83 -1.05
N LEU A 198 11.91 -13.91 -2.38
CA LEU A 198 12.61 -14.94 -3.14
C LEU A 198 14.12 -14.94 -2.85
N ARG A 199 14.75 -13.77 -2.72
CA ARG A 199 16.18 -13.69 -2.37
C ARG A 199 16.45 -14.12 -0.93
N SER A 200 15.56 -13.84 0.02
CA SER A 200 15.73 -14.26 1.41
C SER A 200 15.65 -15.78 1.59
N TYR A 201 14.96 -16.47 0.68
CA TYR A 201 14.88 -17.94 0.63
C TYR A 201 15.86 -18.59 -0.36
N GLY A 202 16.86 -17.84 -0.85
CA GLY A 202 17.97 -18.40 -1.64
C GLY A 202 17.66 -18.67 -3.11
N ILE A 203 16.56 -18.18 -3.65
CA ILE A 203 16.28 -18.29 -5.09
C ILE A 203 17.29 -17.39 -5.84
N SER A 204 18.15 -17.98 -6.67
CA SER A 204 19.24 -17.31 -7.37
C SER A 204 18.94 -16.96 -8.83
N ALA A 205 17.82 -17.41 -9.39
CA ALA A 205 17.45 -17.08 -10.78
C ALA A 205 17.34 -15.56 -10.97
N PRO A 206 17.95 -14.98 -12.02
CA PRO A 206 17.92 -13.55 -12.26
C PRO A 206 16.50 -13.05 -12.51
N PHE A 207 16.23 -11.81 -12.12
CA PHE A 207 14.95 -11.16 -12.40
C PHE A 207 15.02 -10.38 -13.70
N VAL A 208 14.09 -10.63 -14.61
CA VAL A 208 13.90 -9.83 -15.83
C VAL A 208 12.54 -9.15 -15.78
N MET A 209 12.43 -7.95 -16.27
CA MET A 209 11.19 -7.18 -16.15
C MET A 209 11.05 -6.09 -17.22
N PRO A 210 9.80 -5.64 -17.50
CA PRO A 210 9.55 -4.48 -18.34
C PRO A 210 10.18 -3.22 -17.75
N GLU A 211 10.53 -2.27 -18.63
CA GLU A 211 11.25 -1.03 -18.29
C GLU A 211 10.62 -0.26 -17.11
N LYS A 212 9.29 -0.17 -17.03
CA LYS A 212 8.62 0.53 -15.94
C LYS A 212 8.82 -0.17 -14.58
N VAL A 213 8.74 -1.50 -14.54
CA VAL A 213 8.99 -2.29 -13.33
C VAL A 213 10.46 -2.17 -12.94
N PHE A 214 11.37 -2.22 -13.92
CA PHE A 214 12.81 -2.04 -13.71
C PHE A 214 13.11 -0.68 -13.04
N ARG A 215 12.59 0.41 -13.58
CA ARG A 215 12.82 1.75 -13.03
C ARG A 215 12.24 1.92 -11.63
N LEU A 216 11.07 1.32 -11.33
CA LEU A 216 10.52 1.31 -9.98
C LEU A 216 11.37 0.47 -9.02
N THR A 217 11.94 -0.65 -9.49
CA THR A 217 12.87 -1.46 -8.71
C THR A 217 14.15 -0.68 -8.41
N GLU A 218 14.65 0.13 -9.36
CA GLU A 218 15.79 1.03 -9.12
C GLU A 218 15.48 2.08 -8.04
N VAL A 219 14.27 2.66 -8.04
CA VAL A 219 13.83 3.53 -6.95
C VAL A 219 13.85 2.77 -5.63
N ALA A 220 13.29 1.57 -5.58
CA ALA A 220 13.28 0.76 -4.36
C ALA A 220 14.70 0.42 -3.87
N ARG A 221 15.63 0.09 -4.79
CA ARG A 221 17.04 -0.16 -4.45
C ARG A 221 17.74 1.06 -3.86
N LYS A 222 17.56 2.22 -4.46
CA LYS A 222 18.09 3.49 -3.95
C LYS A 222 17.64 3.75 -2.51
N HIS A 223 16.45 3.26 -2.14
CA HIS A 223 15.86 3.43 -0.82
C HIS A 223 15.86 2.16 0.05
N GLY A 224 16.78 1.22 -0.23
CA GLY A 224 17.12 0.13 0.70
C GLY A 224 16.71 -1.28 0.30
N LEU A 225 16.07 -1.49 -0.85
CA LEU A 225 15.82 -2.83 -1.38
C LEU A 225 17.16 -3.47 -1.81
N LYS A 226 17.47 -4.64 -1.25
CA LYS A 226 18.74 -5.36 -1.50
C LYS A 226 18.59 -6.39 -2.63
N ILE A 227 18.50 -5.92 -3.86
CA ILE A 227 18.44 -6.73 -5.09
C ILE A 227 19.49 -6.21 -6.07
N ASN A 228 20.36 -7.09 -6.61
CA ASN A 228 21.45 -6.69 -7.50
C ASN A 228 21.37 -7.33 -8.89
N ASP A 229 20.65 -8.43 -9.04
CA ASP A 229 20.55 -9.25 -10.24
C ASP A 229 19.16 -9.12 -10.90
N HIS A 230 18.84 -7.91 -11.28
CA HIS A 230 17.59 -7.55 -11.95
C HIS A 230 17.90 -6.74 -13.21
N PHE A 231 17.21 -7.04 -14.29
CA PHE A 231 17.51 -6.58 -15.62
C PHE A 231 16.27 -6.09 -16.35
N SER A 232 16.42 -5.02 -17.14
CA SER A 232 15.37 -4.63 -18.08
C SER A 232 15.32 -5.64 -19.23
N GLU A 233 14.13 -6.07 -19.65
CA GLU A 233 13.96 -6.91 -20.85
C GLU A 233 14.53 -6.28 -22.13
N LYS A 234 14.81 -4.97 -22.10
CA LYS A 234 15.37 -4.21 -23.24
C LYS A 234 16.87 -4.08 -23.22
N SER A 235 17.53 -4.36 -22.10
CA SER A 235 18.99 -4.36 -22.02
C SER A 235 19.59 -5.57 -22.75
N ASP A 236 20.85 -5.51 -23.10
CA ASP A 236 21.54 -6.61 -23.77
C ASP A 236 21.64 -7.82 -22.83
N GLU A 237 22.00 -7.59 -21.56
CA GLU A 237 22.05 -8.63 -20.53
C GLU A 237 20.66 -9.25 -20.29
N GLY A 238 19.59 -8.43 -20.27
CA GLY A 238 18.23 -8.92 -20.10
C GLY A 238 17.79 -9.83 -21.25
N ARG A 239 18.20 -9.53 -22.50
CA ARG A 239 17.92 -10.37 -23.66
C ARG A 239 18.71 -11.69 -23.61
N GLU A 240 19.99 -11.65 -23.26
CA GLU A 240 20.81 -12.87 -23.08
C GLU A 240 20.21 -13.79 -22.01
N ILE A 241 19.72 -13.23 -20.88
CA ILE A 241 19.05 -14.00 -19.84
C ILE A 241 17.74 -14.61 -20.35
N ILE A 242 16.93 -13.87 -21.12
CA ILE A 242 15.70 -14.41 -21.73
C ILE A 242 16.02 -15.57 -22.67
N GLU A 243 17.08 -15.46 -23.49
CA GLU A 243 17.53 -16.53 -24.40
C GLU A 243 18.03 -17.76 -23.64
N SER A 244 18.62 -17.59 -22.44
CA SER A 244 19.06 -18.71 -21.60
C SER A 244 17.90 -19.58 -21.11
N GLY A 245 16.70 -19.01 -21.02
CA GLY A 245 15.49 -19.69 -20.57
C GLY A 245 15.38 -19.97 -19.07
N TRP A 246 16.32 -19.48 -18.24
CA TRP A 246 16.33 -19.67 -16.80
C TRP A 246 16.33 -18.34 -16.06
N PHE A 247 15.13 -17.84 -15.72
CA PHE A 247 14.92 -16.55 -15.07
C PHE A 247 13.51 -16.44 -14.46
N ILE A 248 13.29 -15.40 -13.66
CA ILE A 248 11.99 -15.01 -13.16
C ILE A 248 11.59 -13.68 -13.83
N TYR A 249 10.45 -13.69 -14.52
CA TYR A 249 9.93 -12.50 -15.17
C TYR A 249 8.93 -11.78 -14.28
N MET A 250 9.27 -10.58 -13.82
CA MET A 250 8.45 -9.76 -12.92
C MET A 250 7.56 -8.83 -13.74
N SER A 251 6.25 -9.08 -13.76
CA SER A 251 5.30 -8.35 -14.63
C SER A 251 4.16 -7.74 -13.83
N HIS A 252 3.69 -6.56 -14.27
CA HIS A 252 2.50 -5.95 -13.65
C HIS A 252 1.27 -6.84 -13.86
N ALA A 253 0.38 -6.89 -12.83
CA ALA A 253 -0.80 -7.77 -12.81
C ALA A 253 -1.65 -7.67 -14.08
N ASN A 254 -1.85 -6.46 -14.61
CA ASN A 254 -2.68 -6.21 -15.80
C ASN A 254 -1.89 -6.27 -17.13
N ALA A 255 -0.59 -6.57 -17.10
CA ALA A 255 0.20 -6.63 -18.33
C ALA A 255 -0.13 -7.89 -19.13
N ARG A 256 -0.31 -7.71 -20.43
CA ARG A 256 -0.36 -8.85 -21.39
C ARG A 256 1.07 -9.33 -21.61
N ASN A 257 1.29 -10.62 -21.43
CA ASN A 257 2.59 -11.21 -21.65
C ASN A 257 2.64 -11.89 -23.02
N ASN A 258 3.33 -11.27 -23.96
CA ASN A 258 3.53 -11.76 -25.32
C ASN A 258 4.97 -12.20 -25.60
N VAL A 259 5.86 -12.08 -24.58
CA VAL A 259 7.32 -12.17 -24.80
C VAL A 259 7.86 -13.59 -24.50
N ILE A 260 7.19 -14.36 -23.65
CA ILE A 260 7.76 -15.62 -23.15
C ILE A 260 6.81 -16.78 -23.45
N PRO A 261 7.14 -17.68 -24.39
CA PRO A 261 6.34 -18.86 -24.66
C PRO A 261 6.58 -19.98 -23.61
N SER A 262 5.57 -20.77 -23.33
CA SER A 262 5.64 -21.98 -22.48
C SER A 262 6.15 -21.73 -21.06
N THR A 263 5.39 -21.03 -20.24
CA THR A 263 5.78 -20.57 -18.91
C THR A 263 4.83 -21.01 -17.83
N SER A 264 5.36 -21.08 -16.60
CA SER A 264 4.54 -21.10 -15.38
C SER A 264 4.26 -19.65 -14.96
N GLU A 265 2.97 -19.32 -14.73
CA GLU A 265 2.54 -17.99 -14.32
C GLU A 265 2.03 -18.03 -12.87
N ILE A 266 2.51 -17.14 -12.03
CA ILE A 266 2.08 -16.94 -10.65
C ILE A 266 1.44 -15.56 -10.53
N SER A 267 0.18 -15.49 -10.11
CA SER A 267 -0.50 -14.24 -9.77
C SER A 267 -0.50 -14.02 -8.27
N LEU A 268 0.15 -12.94 -7.83
CA LEU A 268 0.16 -12.51 -6.43
C LEU A 268 -1.09 -11.66 -6.15
N THR A 269 -1.88 -12.05 -5.16
CA THR A 269 -3.10 -11.33 -4.78
C THR A 269 -3.40 -11.41 -3.29
N GLY A 270 -3.84 -10.32 -2.69
CA GLY A 270 -4.38 -10.31 -1.34
C GLY A 270 -5.85 -10.75 -1.24
N TRP A 271 -6.56 -10.87 -2.37
CA TRP A 271 -7.98 -11.23 -2.44
C TRP A 271 -8.25 -12.75 -2.48
N PHE A 272 -7.32 -13.53 -1.97
CA PHE A 272 -7.50 -14.98 -1.89
C PHE A 272 -7.27 -15.45 -0.45
N PHE A 273 -8.34 -15.98 0.17
CA PHE A 273 -8.37 -16.34 1.59
C PHE A 273 -8.50 -17.84 1.82
N ALA A 274 -8.87 -18.63 0.79
CA ALA A 274 -9.20 -20.04 0.95
C ALA A 274 -7.97 -20.94 1.18
N SER A 275 -6.82 -20.57 0.63
CA SER A 275 -5.56 -21.34 0.77
C SER A 275 -4.36 -20.44 0.43
N PRO A 276 -3.13 -20.78 0.88
CA PRO A 276 -1.95 -19.98 0.57
C PRO A 276 -1.62 -19.97 -0.92
N ILE A 277 -1.80 -21.12 -1.57
CA ILE A 277 -1.47 -21.36 -2.99
C ILE A 277 -2.56 -22.18 -3.64
N LYS A 278 -2.91 -21.85 -4.89
CA LYS A 278 -3.85 -22.62 -5.69
C LYS A 278 -3.40 -22.70 -7.14
N LYS A 279 -3.30 -23.92 -7.67
CA LYS A 279 -3.19 -24.11 -9.13
C LYS A 279 -4.57 -23.88 -9.74
N ILE A 280 -4.66 -22.95 -10.70
CA ILE A 280 -5.93 -22.58 -11.37
C ILE A 280 -6.01 -23.07 -12.82
N TYR A 281 -4.87 -23.43 -13.39
CA TYR A 281 -4.81 -23.92 -14.77
C TYR A 281 -3.56 -24.76 -14.99
N GLU A 282 -3.72 -25.85 -15.80
CA GLU A 282 -2.63 -26.67 -16.29
C GLU A 282 -2.98 -27.21 -17.68
N ASN A 283 -2.06 -27.04 -18.62
CA ASN A 283 -2.17 -27.62 -19.95
C ASN A 283 -0.77 -28.01 -20.43
N GLY A 284 -0.36 -29.22 -20.07
CA GLY A 284 0.89 -29.89 -20.47
C GLY A 284 2.18 -29.07 -20.31
N LYS A 285 2.22 -27.88 -20.89
CA LYS A 285 3.40 -26.98 -20.88
C LYS A 285 3.22 -25.72 -20.06
N ASN A 286 1.98 -25.31 -19.77
CA ASN A 286 1.68 -24.06 -19.10
C ASN A 286 0.91 -24.32 -17.80
N GLU A 287 1.35 -23.70 -16.73
CA GLU A 287 0.69 -23.75 -15.43
C GLU A 287 0.37 -22.34 -14.95
N LYS A 288 -0.79 -22.16 -14.30
CA LYS A 288 -1.13 -20.89 -13.65
C LYS A 288 -1.48 -21.12 -12.20
N TRP A 289 -0.94 -20.28 -11.36
CA TRP A 289 -1.06 -20.33 -9.92
C TRP A 289 -1.53 -19.01 -9.34
N ILE A 290 -2.25 -19.06 -8.25
CA ILE A 290 -2.52 -17.95 -7.35
C ILE A 290 -1.71 -18.16 -6.09
N VAL A 291 -1.05 -17.11 -5.62
CA VAL A 291 -0.40 -17.01 -4.31
C VAL A 291 -1.05 -15.88 -3.52
N ALA A 292 -1.51 -16.19 -2.32
CA ALA A 292 -2.23 -15.27 -1.44
C ALA A 292 -1.29 -14.32 -0.69
N LEU A 293 -0.40 -13.64 -1.44
CA LEU A 293 0.52 -12.64 -0.90
C LEU A 293 -0.15 -11.27 -0.88
N SER A 294 -0.28 -10.68 0.30
CA SER A 294 -0.90 -9.38 0.52
C SER A 294 0.09 -8.37 1.08
N ASP A 295 -0.05 -7.14 0.64
CA ASP A 295 0.59 -5.91 1.14
C ASP A 295 -0.34 -5.09 2.05
N HIS A 296 -1.54 -5.60 2.36
CA HIS A 296 -2.46 -5.03 3.35
C HIS A 296 -2.63 -5.95 4.56
N ALA A 297 -2.90 -5.35 5.71
CA ALA A 297 -3.37 -6.04 6.90
C ALA A 297 -4.67 -6.80 6.59
N ASP A 298 -4.83 -8.02 7.12
CA ASP A 298 -6.11 -8.71 7.10
C ASP A 298 -7.00 -8.23 8.25
N PHE A 299 -8.21 -8.78 8.35
CA PHE A 299 -9.17 -8.33 9.35
C PHE A 299 -8.59 -8.34 10.78
N GLU A 300 -8.00 -9.46 11.22
CA GLU A 300 -7.45 -9.57 12.57
C GLU A 300 -6.23 -8.67 12.79
N ASP A 301 -5.37 -8.50 11.79
CA ASP A 301 -4.24 -7.59 11.87
C ASP A 301 -4.69 -6.13 11.97
N THR A 302 -5.78 -5.77 11.27
CA THR A 302 -6.35 -4.41 11.34
C THR A 302 -6.98 -4.15 12.72
N ILE A 303 -7.71 -5.13 13.28
CA ILE A 303 -8.22 -5.06 14.66
C ILE A 303 -7.07 -4.89 15.66
N ASN A 304 -6.01 -5.71 15.55
CA ASN A 304 -4.84 -5.62 16.42
C ASN A 304 -4.13 -4.25 16.33
N TYR A 305 -4.06 -3.66 15.13
CA TYR A 305 -3.52 -2.31 14.97
C TYR A 305 -4.36 -1.27 15.73
N VAL A 306 -5.70 -1.33 15.63
CA VAL A 306 -6.60 -0.42 16.34
C VAL A 306 -6.50 -0.61 17.85
N GLU A 307 -6.43 -1.87 18.32
CA GLU A 307 -6.25 -2.19 19.74
C GLU A 307 -4.96 -1.59 20.30
N GLU A 308 -3.84 -1.70 19.57
CA GLU A 308 -2.56 -1.14 20.00
C GLU A 308 -2.45 0.39 19.84
N ALA A 309 -3.19 0.98 18.92
CA ALA A 309 -3.21 2.44 18.70
C ALA A 309 -4.11 3.15 19.72
N GLU A 310 -5.12 2.49 20.25
CA GLU A 310 -6.08 2.99 21.25
C GLU A 310 -6.63 4.40 20.92
N PRO A 311 -7.16 4.65 19.70
CA PRO A 311 -7.69 5.97 19.37
C PRO A 311 -8.99 6.23 20.17
N LYS A 312 -9.27 7.51 20.53
CA LYS A 312 -10.54 7.85 21.18
C LYS A 312 -11.74 7.61 20.27
N THR A 313 -11.54 7.80 18.95
CA THR A 313 -12.57 7.58 17.93
C THR A 313 -11.94 7.04 16.65
N LEU A 314 -12.63 6.12 15.99
CA LEU A 314 -12.22 5.55 14.71
C LEU A 314 -13.12 6.03 13.57
N ILE A 315 -12.53 6.37 12.44
CA ILE A 315 -13.21 6.55 11.16
C ILE A 315 -12.70 5.46 10.20
N VAL A 316 -13.59 4.65 9.67
CA VAL A 316 -13.25 3.68 8.64
C VAL A 316 -13.38 4.33 7.27
N ASP A 317 -12.34 4.23 6.43
CA ASP A 317 -12.37 4.72 5.06
C ASP A 317 -13.31 3.86 4.20
N GLY A 318 -14.54 4.30 4.05
CA GLY A 318 -15.57 3.65 3.23
C GLY A 318 -15.52 4.05 1.76
N TYR A 319 -14.53 4.84 1.32
CA TYR A 319 -14.35 5.17 -0.09
C TYR A 319 -13.51 4.10 -0.81
N ARG A 320 -12.46 3.57 -0.15
CA ARG A 320 -11.52 2.59 -0.74
C ARG A 320 -11.90 1.14 -0.51
N THR A 321 -12.92 0.88 0.31
CA THR A 321 -13.52 -0.45 0.46
C THR A 321 -15.04 -0.38 0.23
N SER A 322 -15.71 -1.54 0.12
CA SER A 322 -17.17 -1.52 0.03
C SER A 322 -17.79 -1.03 1.36
N ARG A 323 -18.93 -0.34 1.26
CA ARG A 323 -19.61 0.15 2.44
C ARG A 323 -19.96 -0.95 3.43
N GLU A 324 -20.39 -2.10 2.94
CA GLU A 324 -20.71 -3.27 3.76
C GLU A 324 -19.49 -3.74 4.58
N VAL A 325 -18.32 -3.85 3.93
CA VAL A 325 -17.07 -4.24 4.58
C VAL A 325 -16.65 -3.20 5.63
N ALA A 326 -16.75 -1.90 5.31
CA ALA A 326 -16.43 -0.84 6.25
C ALA A 326 -17.36 -0.83 7.46
N GLU A 327 -18.68 -1.02 7.26
CA GLU A 327 -19.66 -1.08 8.35
C GLU A 327 -19.48 -2.32 9.23
N ASN A 328 -19.13 -3.48 8.64
CA ASN A 328 -18.81 -4.69 9.39
C ASN A 328 -17.56 -4.48 10.25
N PHE A 329 -16.52 -3.83 9.70
CA PHE A 329 -15.33 -3.50 10.46
C PHE A 329 -15.63 -2.57 11.64
N ALA A 330 -16.35 -1.46 11.40
CA ALA A 330 -16.73 -0.50 12.44
C ALA A 330 -17.49 -1.18 13.59
N LYS A 331 -18.52 -2.00 13.27
CA LYS A 331 -19.29 -2.77 14.27
C LYS A 331 -18.39 -3.72 15.09
N ASN A 332 -17.42 -4.38 14.46
CA ASN A 332 -16.51 -5.28 15.16
C ASN A 332 -15.57 -4.51 16.10
N VAL A 333 -15.08 -3.33 15.70
CA VAL A 333 -14.25 -2.46 16.57
C VAL A 333 -15.08 -2.03 17.79
N GLU A 334 -16.30 -1.53 17.61
CA GLU A 334 -17.17 -1.15 18.72
C GLU A 334 -17.44 -2.33 19.66
N LYS A 335 -17.74 -3.50 19.11
CA LYS A 335 -18.06 -4.70 19.90
C LYS A 335 -16.86 -5.27 20.65
N ARG A 336 -15.69 -5.33 20.01
CA ARG A 336 -14.50 -6.00 20.56
C ARG A 336 -13.65 -5.08 21.43
N LEU A 337 -13.54 -3.81 21.03
CA LEU A 337 -12.62 -2.85 21.65
C LEU A 337 -13.32 -1.73 22.43
N GLY A 338 -14.64 -1.56 22.25
CA GLY A 338 -15.41 -0.49 22.90
C GLY A 338 -15.06 0.92 22.37
N ILE A 339 -14.40 1.02 21.24
CA ILE A 339 -14.03 2.28 20.60
C ILE A 339 -15.15 2.70 19.66
N GLU A 340 -15.64 3.95 19.77
CA GLU A 340 -16.64 4.49 18.83
C GLU A 340 -16.08 4.50 17.41
N ALA A 341 -16.79 3.88 16.45
CA ALA A 341 -16.35 3.74 15.07
C ALA A 341 -17.42 4.22 14.08
N LYS A 342 -17.02 5.02 13.10
CA LYS A 342 -17.91 5.53 12.05
C LYS A 342 -17.33 5.26 10.66
N VAL A 343 -18.21 5.03 9.70
CA VAL A 343 -17.83 4.90 8.29
C VAL A 343 -18.01 6.24 7.59
N MET A 344 -16.99 6.71 6.91
CA MET A 344 -17.06 7.90 6.06
C MET A 344 -16.54 7.62 4.65
N PRO A 345 -17.05 8.28 3.59
CA PRO A 345 -18.07 9.36 3.65
C PRO A 345 -19.45 8.85 4.07
N ASN A 346 -20.20 9.72 4.74
CA ASN A 346 -21.63 9.50 4.87
C ASN A 346 -22.27 9.62 3.48
N GLN A 347 -23.25 8.76 3.17
CA GLN A 347 -24.01 8.83 1.91
C GLN A 347 -24.70 10.16 1.75
#